data_661d692b73fe8467ea226ab7b3390d34
#
_entry.id   661d692b73fe8467ea226ab7b3390d34
#
_cell.length_a   1.000
_cell.length_b   1.000
_cell.length_c   1.000
_cell.angle_alpha   90.00
_cell.angle_beta   90.00
_cell.angle_gamma   90.00
#
_symmetry.space_group_name_H-M   'P 1'
#
loop_
_entity.id
_entity.type
_entity.pdbx_description
1 polymer ?
#
loop_
_entity_poly.entity_id
_entity_poly.type
_entity_poly.pdbx_seq_one_letter_code
_entity_poly.pdbx_strand_id
1 'polypeptide(L)'
;DLDFRYTMNLPWFGSDLPEISDVKPLTLLNTAANEAYFCFNTCQDTAYFCSDADGGYDIWMYPKLTMQSVDEWFSQEGLAPVKVESLSSAGEDKCPFIYRKIMVFASDREGGFGGFDLYYSRFENGAWSAPVNFGPEINSSWDEYRPILGGDENFTNMFLLFSSNRPGGKGGFDLYFRGMNLF
;
A
#
# COMPACT_ATOMS: atom_id res chain seq x y z
N ASP A 1 12.20 -6.56 -13.90
CA ASP A 1 10.99 -6.98 -13.20
C ASP A 1 11.15 -6.69 -11.72
N LEU A 2 10.08 -6.20 -11.09
CA LEU A 2 9.97 -6.07 -9.64
C LEU A 2 9.13 -7.23 -9.15
N ASP A 3 9.73 -8.10 -8.33
CA ASP A 3 9.09 -9.31 -7.81
C ASP A 3 9.09 -9.31 -6.29
N PHE A 4 8.05 -9.84 -5.70
CA PHE A 4 7.99 -10.10 -4.27
C PHE A 4 8.78 -11.37 -3.91
N ARG A 5 9.49 -11.27 -2.80
CA ARG A 5 10.16 -12.41 -2.17
C ARG A 5 9.82 -12.46 -0.68
N TYR A 6 9.78 -13.64 -0.12
CA TYR A 6 9.51 -13.82 1.30
C TYR A 6 10.46 -14.84 1.93
N THR A 7 10.62 -14.75 3.22
CA THR A 7 11.28 -15.75 4.05
C THR A 7 10.43 -16.06 5.26
N MET A 8 10.50 -17.28 5.74
CA MET A 8 9.78 -17.74 6.92
C MET A 8 10.75 -17.93 8.09
N ASN A 9 10.19 -17.89 9.30
CA ASN A 9 10.91 -18.24 10.52
C ASN A 9 12.12 -17.36 10.88
N LEU A 10 11.98 -16.04 10.74
CA LEU A 10 12.89 -15.13 11.43
C LEU A 10 12.59 -15.18 12.93
N PRO A 11 13.52 -15.69 13.78
CA PRO A 11 13.31 -15.66 15.22
C PRO A 11 13.24 -14.20 15.71
N TRP A 12 12.19 -13.88 16.48
CA TRP A 12 11.91 -12.52 16.94
C TRP A 12 12.93 -12.00 17.97
N PHE A 13 13.68 -12.88 18.63
CA PHE A 13 14.62 -12.51 19.69
C PHE A 13 15.82 -13.45 19.72
N GLY A 14 17.01 -12.90 19.56
CA GLY A 14 18.29 -13.56 19.73
C GLY A 14 19.42 -12.60 19.44
N SER A 15 20.55 -12.79 20.10
CA SER A 15 21.76 -11.99 19.89
C SER A 15 22.40 -12.18 18.51
N ASP A 16 22.07 -13.28 17.85
CA ASP A 16 22.55 -13.59 16.52
C ASP A 16 21.39 -13.47 15.54
N LEU A 17 21.46 -12.52 14.63
CA LEU A 17 20.54 -12.45 13.50
C LEU A 17 20.73 -13.71 12.66
N PRO A 18 19.69 -14.52 12.44
CA PRO A 18 19.82 -15.67 11.57
C PRO A 18 20.23 -15.22 10.17
N GLU A 19 21.10 -15.96 9.54
CA GLU A 19 21.38 -15.78 8.13
C GLU A 19 20.06 -15.96 7.37
N ILE A 20 19.64 -14.93 6.62
CA ILE A 20 18.45 -15.00 5.76
C ILE A 20 18.80 -15.88 4.58
N SER A 21 18.73 -17.18 4.78
CA SER A 21 19.23 -18.17 3.82
C SER A 21 18.17 -18.71 2.86
N ASP A 22 16.89 -18.56 3.18
CA ASP A 22 15.80 -19.19 2.43
C ASP A 22 14.76 -18.15 1.94
N VAL A 23 15.22 -17.27 1.05
CA VAL A 23 14.36 -16.27 0.41
C VAL A 23 13.70 -16.91 -0.81
N LYS A 24 12.40 -17.11 -0.75
CA LYS A 24 11.58 -17.70 -1.81
C LYS A 24 10.87 -16.63 -2.63
N PRO A 25 10.70 -16.81 -3.95
CA PRO A 25 9.83 -15.94 -4.71
C PRO A 25 8.37 -16.15 -4.29
N LEU A 26 7.60 -15.07 -4.23
CA LEU A 26 6.16 -15.14 -4.01
C LEU A 26 5.46 -15.36 -5.36
N THR A 27 5.61 -16.56 -5.92
CA THR A 27 5.21 -16.90 -7.29
C THR A 27 3.72 -16.68 -7.57
N LEU A 28 2.92 -16.71 -6.53
CA LEU A 28 1.47 -16.53 -6.65
C LEU A 28 1.07 -15.09 -7.02
N LEU A 29 1.83 -14.10 -6.56
CA LEU A 29 1.58 -12.68 -6.84
C LEU A 29 2.48 -12.16 -7.96
N ASN A 30 3.64 -12.78 -8.16
CA ASN A 30 4.56 -12.39 -9.21
C ASN A 30 4.05 -12.86 -10.58
N THR A 31 3.98 -11.95 -11.52
CA THR A 31 3.57 -12.20 -12.89
C THR A 31 4.68 -11.87 -13.88
N ALA A 32 4.38 -11.67 -15.15
CA ALA A 32 5.32 -11.12 -16.12
C ALA A 32 5.38 -9.57 -16.06
N ALA A 33 4.59 -8.97 -15.18
CA ALA A 33 4.55 -7.54 -14.92
C ALA A 33 5.49 -7.15 -13.75
N ASN A 34 5.42 -5.91 -13.31
CA ASN A 34 6.10 -5.43 -12.12
C ASN A 34 5.14 -5.38 -10.94
N GLU A 35 5.46 -6.06 -9.86
CA GLU A 35 4.69 -6.03 -8.61
C GLU A 35 5.45 -5.26 -7.52
N ALA A 36 4.77 -4.34 -6.85
CA ALA A 36 5.38 -3.46 -5.85
C ALA A 36 4.40 -3.06 -4.74
N TYR A 37 4.93 -2.48 -3.65
CA TYR A 37 4.16 -1.82 -2.59
C TYR A 37 3.12 -2.69 -1.90
N PHE A 38 3.57 -3.78 -1.34
CA PHE A 38 2.73 -4.75 -0.65
C PHE A 38 2.27 -4.26 0.74
N CYS A 39 0.99 -4.47 1.06
CA CYS A 39 0.45 -4.32 2.40
C CYS A 39 -0.68 -5.32 2.69
N PHE A 40 -0.97 -5.53 3.98
CA PHE A 40 -2.15 -6.28 4.41
C PHE A 40 -3.24 -5.34 4.91
N ASN A 41 -4.50 -5.80 4.85
CA ASN A 41 -5.54 -5.20 5.67
C ASN A 41 -5.31 -5.53 7.16
N THR A 42 -6.04 -4.84 8.05
CA THR A 42 -5.87 -4.99 9.50
C THR A 42 -6.12 -6.41 10.00
N CYS A 43 -7.01 -7.17 9.37
CA CYS A 43 -7.31 -8.56 9.73
C CYS A 43 -6.30 -9.57 9.18
N GLN A 44 -5.38 -9.13 8.30
CA GLN A 44 -4.43 -9.99 7.59
C GLN A 44 -5.10 -11.15 6.83
N ASP A 45 -6.27 -10.87 6.25
CA ASP A 45 -7.03 -11.80 5.41
C ASP A 45 -7.07 -11.38 3.94
N THR A 46 -6.52 -10.22 3.61
CA THR A 46 -6.39 -9.72 2.25
C THR A 46 -5.06 -8.99 2.10
N ALA A 47 -4.29 -9.39 1.11
CA ALA A 47 -3.10 -8.69 0.66
C ALA A 47 -3.49 -7.68 -0.42
N TYR A 48 -2.85 -6.51 -0.41
CA TYR A 48 -2.95 -5.50 -1.44
C TYR A 48 -1.56 -5.15 -1.96
N PHE A 49 -1.45 -4.90 -3.23
CA PHE A 49 -0.19 -4.56 -3.88
C PHE A 49 -0.46 -3.81 -5.18
N CYS A 50 0.57 -3.29 -5.80
CA CYS A 50 0.48 -2.66 -7.11
C CYS A 50 1.06 -3.58 -8.18
N SER A 51 0.42 -3.61 -9.35
CA SER A 51 0.94 -4.26 -10.54
C SER A 51 0.63 -3.44 -11.79
N ASP A 52 1.54 -3.45 -12.76
CA ASP A 52 1.39 -2.82 -14.06
C ASP A 52 0.89 -3.81 -15.14
N ALA A 53 0.29 -4.91 -14.72
CA ALA A 53 -0.19 -5.99 -15.60
C ALA A 53 -1.20 -5.53 -16.66
N ASP A 54 -1.95 -4.47 -16.40
CA ASP A 54 -2.95 -3.89 -17.31
C ASP A 54 -2.45 -2.63 -18.05
N GLY A 55 -1.13 -2.35 -18.00
CA GLY A 55 -0.50 -1.27 -18.76
C GLY A 55 -0.16 -0.01 -17.97
N GLY A 56 -0.58 0.10 -16.73
CA GLY A 56 -0.21 1.10 -15.72
C GLY A 56 -0.29 0.49 -14.34
N TYR A 57 0.33 1.12 -13.34
CA TYR A 57 0.21 0.59 -11.99
C TYR A 57 -1.19 0.85 -11.43
N ASP A 58 -1.84 -0.24 -11.08
CA ASP A 58 -3.11 -0.27 -10.36
C ASP A 58 -2.98 -1.02 -9.03
N ILE A 59 -3.96 -0.83 -8.15
CA ILE A 59 -4.04 -1.55 -6.88
C ILE A 59 -4.79 -2.87 -7.09
N TRP A 60 -4.12 -3.96 -6.75
CA TRP A 60 -4.65 -5.33 -6.82
C TRP A 60 -4.83 -5.89 -5.42
N MET A 61 -5.72 -6.86 -5.27
CA MET A 61 -5.93 -7.58 -4.02
C MET A 61 -5.85 -9.09 -4.23
N TYR A 62 -5.42 -9.77 -3.16
CA TYR A 62 -5.38 -11.22 -3.09
C TYR A 62 -5.96 -11.68 -1.74
N PRO A 63 -7.21 -12.20 -1.73
CA PRO A 63 -7.87 -12.59 -0.51
C PRO A 63 -7.39 -13.95 -0.01
N LYS A 64 -7.44 -14.14 1.29
CA LYS A 64 -7.27 -15.42 1.96
C LYS A 64 -8.59 -16.19 1.96
N LEU A 65 -8.58 -17.42 1.49
CA LEU A 65 -9.82 -18.21 1.33
C LEU A 65 -10.33 -18.83 2.64
N THR A 66 -9.42 -19.21 3.53
CA THR A 66 -9.74 -19.97 4.74
C THR A 66 -8.79 -19.60 5.88
N MET A 67 -8.99 -20.24 7.05
CA MET A 67 -8.04 -20.17 8.17
C MET A 67 -6.75 -20.91 7.79
N GLN A 68 -5.82 -20.20 7.20
CA GLN A 68 -4.54 -20.69 6.74
C GLN A 68 -3.40 -19.96 7.45
N SER A 69 -2.25 -20.61 7.58
CA SER A 69 -0.99 -19.92 7.84
C SER A 69 -0.62 -19.02 6.66
N VAL A 70 0.32 -18.12 6.86
CA VAL A 70 0.82 -17.27 5.76
C VAL A 70 1.46 -18.11 4.65
N ASP A 71 2.16 -19.19 5.02
CA ASP A 71 2.75 -20.14 4.08
C ASP A 71 1.70 -20.83 3.20
N GLU A 72 0.65 -21.36 3.82
CA GLU A 72 -0.44 -22.02 3.09
C GLU A 72 -1.16 -21.03 2.19
N TRP A 73 -1.37 -19.79 2.67
CA TRP A 73 -1.99 -18.74 1.89
C TRP A 73 -1.18 -18.40 0.64
N PHE A 74 0.13 -18.18 0.81
CA PHE A 74 1.02 -17.84 -0.31
C PHE A 74 1.37 -19.02 -1.22
N SER A 75 1.00 -20.23 -0.84
CA SER A 75 1.18 -21.47 -1.62
C SER A 75 -0.12 -22.00 -2.23
N GLN A 76 -1.26 -21.36 -1.94
CA GLN A 76 -2.54 -21.82 -2.45
C GLN A 76 -2.61 -21.70 -3.98
N GLU A 77 -3.23 -22.68 -4.62
CA GLU A 77 -3.47 -22.67 -6.06
C GLU A 77 -4.93 -22.29 -6.37
N GLY A 78 -5.15 -21.85 -7.60
CA GLY A 78 -6.51 -21.65 -8.13
C GLY A 78 -7.15 -20.29 -7.85
N LEU A 79 -6.46 -19.37 -7.18
CA LEU A 79 -6.84 -17.97 -7.10
C LEU A 79 -5.85 -17.11 -7.86
N ALA A 80 -6.38 -16.14 -8.58
CA ALA A 80 -5.58 -15.06 -9.15
C ALA A 80 -5.83 -13.77 -8.37
N PRO A 81 -4.86 -12.85 -8.30
CA PRO A 81 -5.09 -11.49 -7.84
C PRO A 81 -6.21 -10.80 -8.64
N VAL A 82 -6.94 -9.93 -7.99
CA VAL A 82 -8.05 -9.18 -8.60
C VAL A 82 -7.77 -7.70 -8.49
N LYS A 83 -7.90 -6.98 -9.60
CA LYS A 83 -7.80 -5.52 -9.64
C LYS A 83 -8.92 -4.89 -8.81
N VAL A 84 -8.61 -3.87 -8.03
CA VAL A 84 -9.59 -3.15 -7.23
C VAL A 84 -10.12 -1.97 -8.04
N GLU A 85 -11.10 -2.24 -8.87
CA GLU A 85 -11.66 -1.27 -9.84
C GLU A 85 -12.13 0.05 -9.19
N SER A 86 -12.67 0.00 -7.97
CA SER A 86 -13.11 1.20 -7.26
C SER A 86 -11.99 2.15 -6.87
N LEU A 87 -10.75 1.68 -6.85
CA LEU A 87 -9.55 2.47 -6.52
C LEU A 87 -8.77 2.87 -7.78
N SER A 88 -8.96 2.17 -8.88
CA SER A 88 -8.23 2.34 -10.12
C SER A 88 -8.65 3.57 -10.90
N SER A 89 -7.73 4.13 -11.68
CA SER A 89 -7.94 5.31 -12.53
C SER A 89 -7.33 5.11 -13.92
N ALA A 90 -7.36 6.13 -14.75
CA ALA A 90 -6.63 6.15 -16.02
C ALA A 90 -5.13 6.47 -15.83
N GLY A 91 -4.75 6.95 -14.66
CA GLY A 91 -3.37 7.17 -14.24
C GLY A 91 -2.80 5.99 -13.47
N GLU A 92 -1.71 6.20 -12.80
CA GLU A 92 -1.07 5.20 -11.95
C GLU A 92 -1.52 5.32 -10.50
N ASP A 93 -1.90 4.21 -9.89
CA ASP A 93 -2.36 4.12 -8.50
C ASP A 93 -1.39 3.25 -7.70
N LYS A 94 -0.62 3.87 -6.78
CA LYS A 94 0.58 3.27 -6.15
C LYS A 94 0.60 3.38 -4.64
N CYS A 95 1.43 2.58 -4.02
CA CYS A 95 1.79 2.66 -2.61
C CYS A 95 0.58 2.55 -1.66
N PRO A 96 -0.28 1.54 -1.80
CA PRO A 96 -1.38 1.35 -0.87
C PRO A 96 -0.86 1.08 0.54
N PHE A 97 -1.47 1.72 1.52
CA PHE A 97 -1.26 1.44 2.93
C PHE A 97 -2.60 1.46 3.66
N ILE A 98 -2.84 0.46 4.50
CA ILE A 98 -4.12 0.31 5.20
C ILE A 98 -3.94 0.47 6.69
N TYR A 99 -4.72 1.36 7.27
CA TYR A 99 -4.90 1.49 8.70
C TYR A 99 -6.38 1.37 9.05
N ARG A 100 -6.74 0.32 9.82
CA ARG A 100 -8.14 -0.02 10.12
C ARG A 100 -8.96 -0.22 8.84
N LYS A 101 -9.95 0.63 8.59
CA LYS A 101 -10.83 0.61 7.41
C LYS A 101 -10.54 1.74 6.43
N ILE A 102 -9.35 2.31 6.47
CA ILE A 102 -8.92 3.38 5.57
C ILE A 102 -7.69 2.89 4.80
N MET A 103 -7.77 2.97 3.50
CA MET A 103 -6.61 2.87 2.62
C MET A 103 -6.16 4.26 2.23
N VAL A 104 -4.87 4.50 2.27
CA VAL A 104 -4.20 5.68 1.71
C VAL A 104 -3.26 5.22 0.61
N PHE A 105 -3.15 6.00 -0.45
CA PHE A 105 -2.32 5.66 -1.60
C PHE A 105 -1.94 6.92 -2.40
N ALA A 106 -0.99 6.80 -3.31
CA ALA A 106 -0.58 7.86 -4.23
C ALA A 106 -1.17 7.61 -5.61
N SER A 107 -1.61 8.66 -6.30
CA SER A 107 -2.18 8.59 -7.64
C SER A 107 -1.90 9.86 -8.44
N ASP A 108 -1.60 9.71 -9.72
CA ASP A 108 -1.47 10.81 -10.67
C ASP A 108 -2.73 11.02 -11.52
N ARG A 109 -3.90 10.54 -11.00
CA ARG A 109 -5.20 10.69 -11.66
C ARG A 109 -5.54 12.14 -11.94
N GLU A 110 -6.32 12.36 -12.99
CA GLU A 110 -6.79 13.69 -13.38
C GLU A 110 -7.53 14.39 -12.23
N GLY A 111 -7.34 15.69 -12.12
CA GLY A 111 -7.98 16.53 -11.08
C GLY A 111 -7.20 16.64 -9.79
N GLY A 112 -5.95 16.18 -9.72
CA GLY A 112 -5.01 16.40 -8.64
C GLY A 112 -4.43 17.81 -8.59
N PHE A 113 -3.49 18.02 -7.68
CA PHE A 113 -2.77 19.31 -7.48
C PHE A 113 -1.41 19.31 -8.16
N GLY A 114 -0.78 18.14 -8.32
CA GLY A 114 0.56 17.99 -8.86
C GLY A 114 0.73 16.79 -9.76
N GLY A 115 1.85 16.11 -9.61
CA GLY A 115 2.09 14.81 -10.22
C GLY A 115 1.34 13.72 -9.44
N PHE A 116 2.04 13.02 -8.53
CA PHE A 116 1.37 12.11 -7.61
C PHE A 116 0.81 12.87 -6.42
N ASP A 117 -0.49 12.76 -6.23
CA ASP A 117 -1.20 13.24 -5.03
C ASP A 117 -1.58 12.09 -4.11
N LEU A 118 -1.77 12.36 -2.83
CA LEU A 118 -2.30 11.39 -1.88
C LEU A 118 -3.83 11.40 -1.88
N TYR A 119 -4.37 10.18 -1.86
CA TYR A 119 -5.81 9.91 -1.78
C TYR A 119 -6.09 8.95 -0.63
N TYR A 120 -7.32 8.94 -0.15
CA TYR A 120 -7.82 7.92 0.75
C TYR A 120 -9.15 7.35 0.27
N SER A 121 -9.41 6.12 0.69
CA SER A 121 -10.68 5.43 0.51
C SER A 121 -11.09 4.73 1.80
N ARG A 122 -12.38 4.54 2.01
CA ARG A 122 -12.96 3.86 3.18
C ARG A 122 -13.51 2.50 2.78
N PHE A 123 -13.24 1.49 3.60
CA PHE A 123 -13.86 0.18 3.43
C PHE A 123 -15.19 0.14 4.16
N GLU A 124 -16.29 0.18 3.39
CA GLU A 124 -17.65 0.24 3.88
C GLU A 124 -18.53 -0.74 3.10
N ASN A 125 -19.42 -1.46 3.80
CA ASN A 125 -20.34 -2.42 3.18
C ASN A 125 -19.67 -3.49 2.29
N GLY A 126 -18.43 -3.88 2.63
CA GLY A 126 -17.68 -4.90 1.88
C GLY A 126 -16.93 -4.39 0.64
N ALA A 127 -16.87 -3.09 0.42
CA ALA A 127 -16.18 -2.48 -0.71
C ALA A 127 -15.41 -1.22 -0.32
N TRP A 128 -14.43 -0.84 -1.14
CA TRP A 128 -13.75 0.44 -1.05
C TRP A 128 -14.62 1.53 -1.68
N SER A 129 -14.75 2.65 -0.99
CA SER A 129 -15.43 3.85 -1.52
C SER A 129 -14.64 4.47 -2.66
N ALA A 130 -15.26 5.38 -3.42
CA ALA A 130 -14.52 6.23 -4.34
C ALA A 130 -13.39 6.97 -3.61
N PRO A 131 -12.20 7.07 -4.20
CA PRO A 131 -11.07 7.79 -3.63
C PRO A 131 -11.36 9.27 -3.43
N VAL A 132 -10.89 9.82 -2.31
CA VAL A 132 -11.00 11.23 -1.96
C VAL A 132 -9.58 11.81 -1.88
N ASN A 133 -9.32 12.89 -2.63
CA ASN A 133 -8.07 13.63 -2.56
C ASN A 133 -7.92 14.28 -1.18
N PHE A 134 -6.72 14.23 -0.58
CA PHE A 134 -6.45 14.84 0.72
C PHE A 134 -6.49 16.38 0.71
N GLY A 135 -6.52 16.99 -0.47
CA GLY A 135 -6.61 18.41 -0.65
C GLY A 135 -5.29 19.16 -0.47
N PRO A 136 -5.32 20.51 -0.62
CA PRO A 136 -4.10 21.32 -0.72
C PRO A 136 -3.33 21.49 0.60
N GLU A 137 -3.86 21.02 1.71
CA GLU A 137 -3.12 21.00 2.99
C GLU A 137 -2.09 19.85 3.06
N ILE A 138 -2.28 18.83 2.25
CA ILE A 138 -1.39 17.67 2.13
C ILE A 138 -0.71 17.69 0.76
N ASN A 139 -1.51 17.74 -0.30
CA ASN A 139 -1.05 17.69 -1.67
C ASN A 139 -0.56 19.05 -2.15
N SER A 140 0.37 19.05 -3.07
CA SER A 140 0.99 20.25 -3.61
C SER A 140 1.10 20.16 -5.14
N SER A 141 1.72 21.14 -5.79
CA SER A 141 2.04 21.05 -7.22
C SER A 141 3.22 20.12 -7.57
N TRP A 142 3.68 19.36 -6.59
CA TRP A 142 4.79 18.41 -6.67
C TRP A 142 4.26 17.00 -6.40
N ASP A 143 5.15 16.02 -6.27
CA ASP A 143 4.74 14.65 -5.95
C ASP A 143 4.65 14.44 -4.44
N GLU A 144 3.57 13.82 -3.99
CA GLU A 144 3.39 13.24 -2.68
C GLU A 144 3.31 11.72 -2.82
N TYR A 145 4.11 10.99 -2.06
CA TYR A 145 4.36 9.58 -2.31
C TYR A 145 4.53 8.74 -1.04
N ARG A 146 4.27 7.43 -1.14
CA ARG A 146 4.48 6.45 -0.07
C ARG A 146 3.84 6.85 1.26
N PRO A 147 2.52 7.05 1.30
CA PRO A 147 1.83 7.41 2.52
C PRO A 147 1.81 6.27 3.52
N ILE A 148 1.92 6.61 4.80
CA ILE A 148 1.69 5.73 5.94
C ILE A 148 0.72 6.42 6.87
N LEU A 149 -0.38 5.76 7.19
CA LEU A 149 -1.38 6.25 8.14
C LEU A 149 -1.26 5.48 9.45
N GLY A 150 -1.20 6.17 10.56
CA GLY A 150 -1.11 5.55 11.86
C GLY A 150 -1.87 6.32 12.93
N GLY A 151 -2.01 5.72 14.09
CA GLY A 151 -2.59 6.34 15.27
C GLY A 151 -2.26 5.50 16.50
N ASP A 152 -2.27 6.15 17.63
CA ASP A 152 -2.05 5.53 18.94
C ASP A 152 -3.26 5.82 19.80
N GLU A 153 -3.64 4.90 20.69
CA GLU A 153 -4.80 5.03 21.57
C GLU A 153 -4.69 6.19 22.57
N ASN A 154 -3.48 6.66 22.82
CA ASN A 154 -3.21 7.81 23.69
C ASN A 154 -3.35 9.16 22.98
N PHE A 155 -3.56 9.16 21.65
CA PHE A 155 -3.73 10.37 20.84
C PHE A 155 -5.15 10.42 20.25
N THR A 156 -5.73 11.58 20.27
CA THR A 156 -7.05 11.83 19.66
C THR A 156 -7.00 11.87 18.14
N ASN A 157 -5.82 12.08 17.57
CA ASN A 157 -5.61 12.26 16.14
C ASN A 157 -4.76 11.12 15.56
N MET A 158 -5.06 10.78 14.34
CA MET A 158 -4.15 9.99 13.51
C MET A 158 -3.03 10.87 12.96
N PHE A 159 -1.96 10.24 12.50
CA PHE A 159 -0.93 10.92 11.73
C PHE A 159 -0.81 10.30 10.33
N LEU A 160 -0.58 11.14 9.35
CA LEU A 160 -0.16 10.77 8.01
C LEU A 160 1.31 11.13 7.86
N LEU A 161 2.14 10.14 7.52
CA LEU A 161 3.54 10.31 7.14
C LEU A 161 3.65 10.03 5.64
N PHE A 162 4.39 10.84 4.91
CA PHE A 162 4.56 10.69 3.46
C PHE A 162 5.86 11.32 2.99
N SER A 163 6.28 10.97 1.77
CA SER A 163 7.41 11.61 1.09
C SER A 163 6.90 12.67 0.13
N SER A 164 7.64 13.77 -0.06
CA SER A 164 7.38 14.74 -1.12
C SER A 164 8.66 15.36 -1.63
N ASN A 165 8.70 15.65 -2.93
CA ASN A 165 9.79 16.37 -3.59
C ASN A 165 9.54 17.90 -3.67
N ARG A 166 8.58 18.40 -2.84
CA ARG A 166 8.27 19.85 -2.76
C ARG A 166 9.47 20.68 -2.31
N PRO A 167 9.60 21.93 -2.73
CA PRO A 167 10.70 22.81 -2.33
C PRO A 167 10.78 23.02 -0.81
N GLY A 168 12.01 23.26 -0.34
CA GLY A 168 12.29 23.53 1.08
C GLY A 168 12.80 22.33 1.85
N GLY A 169 12.87 21.16 1.24
CA GLY A 169 13.53 19.97 1.78
C GLY A 169 15.05 19.99 1.63
N LYS A 170 15.70 18.88 1.97
CA LYS A 170 17.16 18.70 1.91
C LYS A 170 17.61 17.84 0.72
N GLY A 171 16.71 17.05 0.15
CA GLY A 171 16.98 16.12 -0.94
C GLY A 171 15.98 16.22 -2.07
N GLY A 172 15.87 15.14 -2.86
CA GLY A 172 14.83 15.01 -3.88
C GLY A 172 13.47 14.77 -3.24
N PHE A 173 13.37 13.73 -2.40
CA PHE A 173 12.19 13.46 -1.57
C PHE A 173 12.57 13.55 -0.09
N ASP A 174 11.78 14.29 0.67
CA ASP A 174 11.89 14.40 2.11
C ASP A 174 10.61 13.88 2.78
N LEU A 175 10.72 13.52 4.08
CA LEU A 175 9.58 13.05 4.86
C LEU A 175 8.81 14.23 5.46
N TYR A 176 7.50 14.16 5.32
CA TYR A 176 6.54 15.10 5.90
C TYR A 176 5.53 14.34 6.76
N PHE A 177 4.98 15.00 7.76
CA PHE A 177 3.90 14.43 8.55
C PHE A 177 2.80 15.46 8.84
N ARG A 178 1.59 14.97 9.02
CA ARG A 178 0.43 15.77 9.42
C ARG A 178 -0.44 14.99 10.41
N GLY A 179 -0.82 15.64 11.50
CA GLY A 179 -1.91 15.16 12.34
C GLY A 179 -3.25 15.36 11.62
N MET A 180 -4.13 14.37 11.67
CA MET A 180 -5.42 14.43 11.00
C MET A 180 -6.50 13.66 11.74
N ASN A 181 -7.74 13.99 11.43
CA ASN A 181 -8.92 13.30 11.93
C ASN A 181 -9.75 12.84 10.73
N LEU A 182 -9.74 11.53 10.46
CA LEU A 182 -10.49 10.89 9.38
C LEU A 182 -11.71 10.11 9.88
N PHE A 183 -12.03 10.17 11.15
CA PHE A 183 -13.22 9.53 11.75
C PHE A 183 -14.18 10.55 12.29
#